data_596ec4542ed82c620ae4fe0b4ece278b
#
_entry.id   596ec4542ed82c620ae4fe0b4ece278b
#
_cell.length_a   1.000
_cell.length_b   1.000
_cell.length_c   1.000
_cell.angle_alpha   90.00
_cell.angle_beta   90.00
_cell.angle_gamma   90.00
#
_symmetry.space_group_name_H-M   'P 1'
#
loop_
_entity.id
_entity.type
_entity.pdbx_description
1 polymer ?
#
loop_
_entity_poly.entity_id
_entity_poly.type
_entity_poly.pdbx_seq_one_letter_code
_entity_poly.pdbx_strand_id
1 'polypeptide(L)'
;MTKNLMIQGTMSGVGKSLLTAALCRIFQQDGYRVAPFKSQNMALNSYITQDGLEMGRAQVVQARAAGKEPDVRMNPILLKPSSDVGSQLIVGGKVRGEYRAADYFKMKQSLIPDVLAAYHSLAQENDILVIEGAGSPAEINLKQDDIVNMGLAKLVDAPVLLVGDIDRGGVFAQLYGTLELLEPDERARVAGCIINKFRGDVGLLKPGLTMLEEKANIPVLGVVPYATVDLEDEDSLAPCLDQTEARRPVDIAVLRLPRISNFTDFTPLEHHPALGVRYVSKVGELGQPDLVVLPGTKNTMDDLLWLRQNGLETAVKHLAANGTPVLGICGGYQMLGRTLADPYGVEKLGVLSGLGLLPCETAFSAQKTRTRVTAEVTAPLFSGAKLDGYEIHMGMTKVGEGATPFCRLSDGRTDGAVVGNIFGTYLHGLFDTGKLTDALARWLLIRKGLDPVAVQPEDQKAYQERQFDLLADVVRNSLDMHAVYAALEGKETP
;
A
#
# COMPACT_ATOMS: atom_id res chain seq x y z
N MET A 1 -0.05 -8.41 -30.99
CA MET A 1 -1.09 -7.84 -30.14
C MET A 1 -0.74 -8.17 -28.71
N THR A 2 -0.93 -7.25 -27.80
CA THR A 2 -0.75 -7.48 -26.36
C THR A 2 -1.73 -8.51 -25.88
N LYS A 3 -1.27 -9.43 -25.06
CA LYS A 3 -2.11 -10.45 -24.41
C LYS A 3 -2.56 -9.95 -23.04
N ASN A 4 -3.74 -10.35 -22.62
CA ASN A 4 -4.31 -9.97 -21.32
C ASN A 4 -4.56 -11.19 -20.45
N LEU A 5 -4.42 -11.03 -19.15
CA LEU A 5 -4.87 -11.99 -18.16
C LEU A 5 -5.42 -11.22 -16.96
N MET A 6 -6.65 -11.53 -16.55
CA MET A 6 -7.27 -10.82 -15.44
C MET A 6 -7.46 -11.73 -14.23
N ILE A 7 -7.00 -11.26 -13.07
CA ILE A 7 -7.15 -11.93 -11.79
C ILE A 7 -8.32 -11.32 -11.05
N GLN A 8 -9.39 -12.07 -10.85
CA GLN A 8 -10.53 -11.68 -10.03
C GLN A 8 -10.65 -12.56 -8.80
N GLY A 9 -11.34 -12.12 -7.78
CA GLY A 9 -11.48 -12.87 -6.54
C GLY A 9 -12.92 -13.00 -6.08
N THR A 10 -13.22 -14.07 -5.36
CA THR A 10 -14.56 -14.27 -4.77
C THR A 10 -14.88 -13.23 -3.69
N MET A 11 -13.86 -12.52 -3.17
CA MET A 11 -13.99 -11.47 -2.16
C MET A 11 -12.72 -10.61 -2.07
N SER A 12 -12.74 -9.55 -1.27
CA SER A 12 -11.53 -8.82 -0.89
C SER A 12 -10.61 -9.70 -0.04
N GLY A 13 -9.29 -9.45 -0.13
CA GLY A 13 -8.30 -10.15 0.70
C GLY A 13 -7.98 -11.59 0.27
N VAL A 14 -8.53 -12.12 -0.84
CA VAL A 14 -8.22 -13.49 -1.32
C VAL A 14 -6.79 -13.66 -1.88
N GLY A 15 -6.02 -12.57 -2.00
CA GLY A 15 -4.65 -12.59 -2.51
C GLY A 15 -4.50 -12.23 -3.99
N LYS A 16 -5.48 -11.53 -4.59
CA LYS A 16 -5.39 -11.05 -5.99
C LYS A 16 -4.09 -10.29 -6.25
N SER A 17 -3.75 -9.34 -5.40
CA SER A 17 -2.58 -8.45 -5.59
C SER A 17 -1.27 -9.22 -5.58
N LEU A 18 -1.12 -10.20 -4.67
CA LEU A 18 0.06 -11.08 -4.64
C LEU A 18 0.14 -11.99 -5.85
N LEU A 19 -0.97 -12.61 -6.28
CA LEU A 19 -0.99 -13.44 -7.48
C LEU A 19 -0.71 -12.61 -8.75
N THR A 20 -1.20 -11.38 -8.82
CA THR A 20 -0.88 -10.45 -9.91
C THR A 20 0.61 -10.12 -9.93
N ALA A 21 1.22 -9.83 -8.77
CA ALA A 21 2.66 -9.59 -8.65
C ALA A 21 3.47 -10.83 -9.05
N ALA A 22 3.06 -12.02 -8.59
CA ALA A 22 3.69 -13.29 -8.96
C ALA A 22 3.68 -13.52 -10.48
N LEU A 23 2.52 -13.37 -11.11
CA LEU A 23 2.39 -13.56 -12.56
C LEU A 23 3.16 -12.49 -13.34
N CYS A 24 3.19 -11.24 -12.87
CA CYS A 24 4.06 -10.21 -13.44
C CYS A 24 5.54 -10.64 -13.40
N ARG A 25 6.00 -11.18 -12.25
CA ARG A 25 7.39 -11.66 -12.10
C ARG A 25 7.65 -12.89 -12.96
N ILE A 26 6.75 -13.86 -12.97
CA ILE A 26 6.85 -15.09 -13.78
C ILE A 26 6.99 -14.75 -15.27
N PHE A 27 6.10 -13.94 -15.81
CA PHE A 27 6.16 -13.57 -17.22
C PHE A 27 7.38 -12.72 -17.57
N GLN A 28 7.84 -11.88 -16.63
CA GLN A 28 9.08 -11.11 -16.79
C GLN A 28 10.30 -12.04 -16.82
N GLN A 29 10.38 -13.04 -15.92
CA GLN A 29 11.43 -14.06 -15.93
C GLN A 29 11.44 -14.90 -17.21
N ASP A 30 10.26 -15.13 -17.80
CA ASP A 30 10.10 -15.87 -19.06
C ASP A 30 10.38 -14.99 -20.31
N GLY A 31 10.83 -13.73 -20.09
CA GLY A 31 11.33 -12.84 -21.14
C GLY A 31 10.30 -11.94 -21.79
N TYR A 32 9.06 -11.87 -21.27
CA TYR A 32 8.04 -10.95 -21.78
C TYR A 32 8.18 -9.54 -21.19
N ARG A 33 7.80 -8.53 -21.97
CA ARG A 33 7.56 -7.18 -21.45
C ARG A 33 6.18 -7.16 -20.79
N VAL A 34 6.15 -7.04 -19.49
CA VAL A 34 4.92 -7.16 -18.69
C VAL A 34 4.61 -5.84 -17.98
N ALA A 35 3.34 -5.49 -17.86
CA ALA A 35 2.91 -4.45 -16.93
C ALA A 35 1.65 -4.91 -16.16
N PRO A 36 1.53 -4.53 -14.87
CA PRO A 36 0.28 -4.67 -14.13
C PRO A 36 -0.72 -3.60 -14.59
N PHE A 37 -2.01 -3.89 -14.38
CA PHE A 37 -3.07 -2.91 -14.58
C PHE A 37 -4.22 -3.12 -13.60
N LYS A 38 -4.66 -2.06 -12.96
CA LYS A 38 -5.87 -2.05 -12.11
C LYS A 38 -6.62 -0.76 -12.39
N SER A 39 -7.76 -0.88 -13.05
CA SER A 39 -8.53 0.29 -13.51
C SER A 39 -8.86 1.25 -12.40
N GLN A 40 -9.27 0.73 -11.24
CA GLN A 40 -9.61 1.51 -10.04
C GLN A 40 -9.04 0.82 -8.80
N ASN A 41 -8.38 1.58 -7.97
CA ASN A 41 -7.98 1.15 -6.63
C ASN A 41 -8.63 2.02 -5.55
N MET A 42 -8.87 1.44 -4.37
CA MET A 42 -9.30 2.16 -3.18
C MET A 42 -8.28 1.87 -2.08
N ALA A 43 -7.41 2.82 -1.79
CA ALA A 43 -6.36 2.66 -0.79
C ALA A 43 -5.95 4.00 -0.17
N LEU A 44 -5.52 3.95 1.09
CA LEU A 44 -4.90 5.10 1.79
C LEU A 44 -3.41 5.19 1.47
N ASN A 45 -2.77 4.05 1.19
CA ASN A 45 -1.37 4.00 0.78
C ASN A 45 -1.21 4.38 -0.68
N SER A 46 -0.42 5.40 -0.94
CA SER A 46 -0.12 5.86 -2.28
C SER A 46 1.37 6.14 -2.47
N TYR A 47 1.75 6.28 -3.70
CA TYR A 47 3.11 6.53 -4.14
C TYR A 47 3.12 7.66 -5.17
N ILE A 48 4.19 8.43 -5.22
CA ILE A 48 4.40 9.45 -6.23
C ILE A 48 5.40 8.96 -7.27
N THR A 49 4.95 8.88 -8.52
CA THR A 49 5.79 8.49 -9.66
C THR A 49 6.87 9.55 -9.93
N GLN A 50 7.84 9.24 -10.80
CA GLN A 50 8.88 10.19 -11.18
C GLN A 50 8.32 11.48 -11.78
N ASP A 51 7.16 11.40 -12.46
CA ASP A 51 6.46 12.54 -13.07
C ASP A 51 5.61 13.35 -12.06
N GLY A 52 5.67 13.02 -10.76
CA GLY A 52 4.90 13.71 -9.73
C GLY A 52 3.42 13.34 -9.72
N LEU A 53 3.04 12.19 -10.27
CA LEU A 53 1.68 11.68 -10.32
C LEU A 53 1.43 10.65 -9.22
N GLU A 54 0.20 10.60 -8.69
CA GLU A 54 -0.17 9.74 -7.56
C GLU A 54 -0.83 8.44 -8.03
N MET A 55 -0.37 7.29 -7.50
CA MET A 55 -0.96 5.98 -7.76
C MET A 55 -1.01 5.10 -6.50
N GLY A 56 -1.79 4.02 -6.55
CA GLY A 56 -1.91 3.05 -5.45
C GLY A 56 -0.62 2.25 -5.21
N ARG A 57 -0.29 1.98 -3.95
CA ARG A 57 0.96 1.29 -3.56
C ARG A 57 1.02 -0.16 -4.08
N ALA A 58 -0.09 -0.89 -4.14
CA ALA A 58 -0.11 -2.25 -4.67
C ALA A 58 0.40 -2.34 -6.11
N GLN A 59 0.02 -1.39 -6.96
CA GLN A 59 0.47 -1.37 -8.35
C GLN A 59 1.95 -0.99 -8.46
N VAL A 60 2.51 -0.30 -7.48
CA VAL A 60 3.97 -0.07 -7.37
C VAL A 60 4.70 -1.39 -7.11
N VAL A 61 4.21 -2.20 -6.17
CA VAL A 61 4.77 -3.53 -5.88
C VAL A 61 4.72 -4.42 -7.12
N GLN A 62 3.58 -4.44 -7.82
CA GLN A 62 3.39 -5.21 -9.06
C GLN A 62 4.27 -4.71 -10.21
N ALA A 63 4.46 -3.40 -10.35
CA ALA A 63 5.37 -2.81 -11.33
C ALA A 63 6.82 -3.25 -11.07
N ARG A 64 7.26 -3.16 -9.81
CA ARG A 64 8.59 -3.63 -9.39
C ARG A 64 8.78 -5.13 -9.64
N ALA A 65 7.77 -5.96 -9.35
CA ALA A 65 7.78 -7.38 -9.67
C ALA A 65 7.95 -7.64 -11.18
N ALA A 66 7.33 -6.79 -12.02
CA ALA A 66 7.49 -6.80 -13.48
C ALA A 66 8.82 -6.21 -13.98
N GLY A 67 9.73 -5.79 -13.07
CA GLY A 67 10.98 -5.12 -13.43
C GLY A 67 10.80 -3.74 -14.07
N LYS A 68 9.70 -3.04 -13.74
CA LYS A 68 9.34 -1.72 -14.30
C LYS A 68 9.29 -0.64 -13.25
N GLU A 69 9.58 0.59 -13.69
CA GLU A 69 9.26 1.77 -12.90
C GLU A 69 7.73 1.95 -12.78
N PRO A 70 7.25 2.34 -11.60
CA PRO A 70 5.83 2.63 -11.40
C PRO A 70 5.33 3.75 -12.31
N ASP A 71 4.24 3.49 -13.02
CA ASP A 71 3.60 4.42 -13.95
C ASP A 71 2.11 4.56 -13.60
N VAL A 72 1.63 5.79 -13.56
CA VAL A 72 0.24 6.08 -13.18
C VAL A 72 -0.78 5.42 -14.10
N ARG A 73 -0.42 5.11 -15.34
CA ARG A 73 -1.26 4.36 -16.29
C ARG A 73 -1.62 2.97 -15.78
N MET A 74 -0.80 2.39 -14.88
CA MET A 74 -1.06 1.08 -14.25
C MET A 74 -2.20 1.14 -13.23
N ASN A 75 -2.53 2.35 -12.72
CA ASN A 75 -3.67 2.60 -11.83
C ASN A 75 -4.30 3.96 -12.16
N PRO A 76 -5.10 4.07 -13.25
CA PRO A 76 -5.63 5.35 -13.70
C PRO A 76 -6.64 6.00 -12.74
N ILE A 77 -7.33 5.21 -11.90
CA ILE A 77 -8.28 5.73 -10.91
C ILE A 77 -7.87 5.26 -9.52
N LEU A 78 -7.64 6.23 -8.62
CA LEU A 78 -7.40 5.97 -7.21
C LEU A 78 -8.44 6.72 -6.37
N LEU A 79 -9.11 6.00 -5.47
CA LEU A 79 -10.00 6.53 -4.45
C LEU A 79 -9.30 6.50 -3.10
N LYS A 80 -9.18 7.65 -2.44
CA LYS A 80 -8.65 7.74 -1.07
C LYS A 80 -9.78 8.08 -0.11
N PRO A 81 -10.24 7.14 0.73
CA PRO A 81 -11.25 7.43 1.73
C PRO A 81 -10.86 8.63 2.60
N SER A 82 -11.68 9.67 2.63
CA SER A 82 -11.47 10.88 3.44
C SER A 82 -12.39 10.93 4.64
N SER A 83 -13.54 10.23 4.57
CA SER A 83 -14.53 10.08 5.64
C SER A 83 -15.27 8.76 5.46
N ASP A 84 -16.20 8.45 6.36
CA ASP A 84 -17.02 7.23 6.29
C ASP A 84 -17.90 7.16 5.02
N VAL A 85 -18.17 8.28 4.38
CA VAL A 85 -19.08 8.37 3.23
C VAL A 85 -18.47 9.07 2.00
N GLY A 86 -17.22 9.52 2.08
CA GLY A 86 -16.56 10.30 1.04
C GLY A 86 -15.16 9.83 0.73
N SER A 87 -14.76 10.03 -0.52
CA SER A 87 -13.40 9.72 -0.99
C SER A 87 -12.88 10.81 -1.91
N GLN A 88 -11.60 11.07 -1.82
CA GLN A 88 -10.89 11.88 -2.81
C GLN A 88 -10.68 11.05 -4.07
N LEU A 89 -11.19 11.53 -5.21
CA LEU A 89 -11.02 10.93 -6.52
C LEU A 89 -9.76 11.48 -7.18
N ILE A 90 -8.88 10.58 -7.57
CA ILE A 90 -7.66 10.85 -8.32
C ILE A 90 -7.76 10.13 -9.66
N VAL A 91 -7.60 10.85 -10.76
CA VAL A 91 -7.64 10.32 -12.13
C VAL A 91 -6.36 10.69 -12.85
N GLY A 92 -5.69 9.71 -13.45
CA GLY A 92 -4.39 9.91 -14.09
C GLY A 92 -3.38 10.57 -13.14
N GLY A 93 -3.41 10.18 -11.85
CA GLY A 93 -2.53 10.70 -10.80
C GLY A 93 -2.84 12.12 -10.34
N LYS A 94 -3.93 12.76 -10.78
CA LYS A 94 -4.32 14.12 -10.43
C LYS A 94 -5.64 14.14 -9.67
N VAL A 95 -5.73 14.93 -8.61
CA VAL A 95 -6.97 15.10 -7.84
C VAL A 95 -8.05 15.72 -8.72
N ARG A 96 -9.20 15.06 -8.82
CA ARG A 96 -10.41 15.57 -9.49
C ARG A 96 -11.37 16.26 -8.52
N GLY A 97 -11.42 15.78 -7.27
CA GLY A 97 -12.30 16.35 -6.23
C GLY A 97 -12.60 15.33 -5.14
N GLU A 98 -13.46 15.78 -4.20
CA GLU A 98 -14.03 14.92 -3.14
C GLU A 98 -15.45 14.54 -3.55
N TYR A 99 -15.78 13.24 -3.44
CA TYR A 99 -17.08 12.71 -3.85
C TYR A 99 -17.66 11.80 -2.76
N ARG A 100 -18.94 11.89 -2.54
CA ARG A 100 -19.68 10.89 -1.76
C ARG A 100 -19.82 9.62 -2.59
N ALA A 101 -19.90 8.47 -1.94
CA ALA A 101 -20.02 7.19 -2.64
C ALA A 101 -21.15 7.18 -3.68
N ALA A 102 -22.35 7.68 -3.30
CA ALA A 102 -23.51 7.73 -4.20
C ALA A 102 -23.29 8.60 -5.45
N ASP A 103 -22.53 9.70 -5.32
CA ASP A 103 -22.25 10.61 -6.45
C ASP A 103 -21.14 10.03 -7.33
N TYR A 104 -20.16 9.37 -6.73
CA TYR A 104 -19.14 8.65 -7.48
C TYR A 104 -19.76 7.53 -8.34
N PHE A 105 -20.68 6.75 -7.79
CA PHE A 105 -21.36 5.69 -8.55
C PHE A 105 -22.06 6.22 -9.81
N LYS A 106 -22.72 7.37 -9.74
CA LYS A 106 -23.40 7.99 -10.89
C LYS A 106 -22.43 8.42 -12.01
N MET A 107 -21.22 8.83 -11.65
CA MET A 107 -20.24 9.31 -12.63
C MET A 107 -19.24 8.23 -13.08
N LYS A 108 -19.21 7.08 -12.42
CA LYS A 108 -18.18 6.03 -12.62
C LYS A 108 -18.01 5.64 -14.09
N GLN A 109 -19.10 5.48 -14.85
CA GLN A 109 -19.04 5.16 -16.28
C GLN A 109 -18.36 6.26 -17.10
N SER A 110 -18.45 7.52 -16.70
CA SER A 110 -17.78 8.63 -17.41
C SER A 110 -16.24 8.55 -17.33
N LEU A 111 -15.69 7.69 -16.49
CA LEU A 111 -14.26 7.47 -16.35
C LEU A 111 -13.72 6.34 -17.25
N ILE A 112 -14.61 5.62 -17.96
CA ILE A 112 -14.19 4.55 -18.90
C ILE A 112 -13.21 5.05 -19.95
N PRO A 113 -13.37 6.23 -20.57
CA PRO A 113 -12.39 6.74 -21.52
C PRO A 113 -11.00 6.93 -20.91
N ASP A 114 -10.89 7.42 -19.66
CA ASP A 114 -9.61 7.59 -18.95
C ASP A 114 -8.96 6.21 -18.70
N VAL A 115 -9.75 5.20 -18.29
CA VAL A 115 -9.30 3.82 -18.07
C VAL A 115 -8.77 3.20 -19.35
N LEU A 116 -9.55 3.29 -20.45
CA LEU A 116 -9.17 2.70 -21.73
C LEU A 116 -7.98 3.40 -22.38
N ALA A 117 -7.86 4.71 -22.23
CA ALA A 117 -6.70 5.45 -22.71
C ALA A 117 -5.41 4.97 -22.02
N ALA A 118 -5.43 4.80 -20.69
CA ALA A 118 -4.31 4.28 -19.93
C ALA A 118 -3.97 2.82 -20.33
N TYR A 119 -5.01 1.97 -20.42
CA TYR A 119 -4.87 0.57 -20.84
C TYR A 119 -4.24 0.46 -22.24
N HIS A 120 -4.78 1.14 -23.25
CA HIS A 120 -4.26 1.06 -24.61
C HIS A 120 -2.85 1.60 -24.76
N SER A 121 -2.51 2.64 -23.99
CA SER A 121 -1.15 3.18 -23.95
C SER A 121 -0.16 2.14 -23.39
N LEU A 122 -0.48 1.48 -22.27
CA LEU A 122 0.35 0.39 -21.74
C LEU A 122 0.43 -0.81 -22.68
N ALA A 123 -0.68 -1.16 -23.33
CA ALA A 123 -0.74 -2.28 -24.26
C ALA A 123 0.20 -2.10 -25.47
N GLN A 124 0.44 -0.88 -25.92
CA GLN A 124 1.39 -0.62 -27.03
C GLN A 124 2.85 -0.90 -26.65
N GLU A 125 3.19 -0.86 -25.37
CA GLU A 125 4.56 -0.98 -24.86
C GLU A 125 4.88 -2.35 -24.30
N ASN A 126 3.87 -3.22 -24.09
CA ASN A 126 4.00 -4.48 -23.37
C ASN A 126 3.44 -5.65 -24.18
N ASP A 127 4.01 -6.82 -23.96
CA ASP A 127 3.57 -8.08 -24.57
C ASP A 127 2.42 -8.68 -23.77
N ILE A 128 2.41 -8.48 -22.45
CA ILE A 128 1.38 -8.98 -21.53
C ILE A 128 0.96 -7.89 -20.56
N LEU A 129 -0.37 -7.73 -20.36
CA LEU A 129 -0.93 -6.99 -19.24
C LEU A 129 -1.59 -7.95 -18.25
N VAL A 130 -1.14 -7.93 -17.00
CA VAL A 130 -1.75 -8.66 -15.91
C VAL A 130 -2.70 -7.71 -15.17
N ILE A 131 -4.00 -7.99 -15.29
CA ILE A 131 -5.06 -7.10 -14.81
C ILE A 131 -5.56 -7.59 -13.46
N GLU A 132 -5.67 -6.71 -12.49
CA GLU A 132 -6.24 -7.01 -11.17
C GLU A 132 -7.65 -6.44 -11.05
N GLY A 133 -8.61 -7.29 -10.69
CA GLY A 133 -9.97 -6.89 -10.31
C GLY A 133 -10.05 -6.32 -8.89
N ALA A 134 -11.20 -5.80 -8.51
CA ALA A 134 -11.45 -5.25 -7.18
C ALA A 134 -12.68 -5.88 -6.52
N GLY A 135 -12.57 -6.30 -5.24
CA GLY A 135 -13.65 -6.97 -4.52
C GLY A 135 -14.02 -8.31 -5.17
N SER A 136 -15.30 -8.48 -5.50
CA SER A 136 -15.88 -9.67 -6.12
C SER A 136 -16.69 -9.31 -7.38
N PRO A 137 -16.65 -10.11 -8.46
CA PRO A 137 -17.55 -9.96 -9.60
C PRO A 137 -19.00 -10.36 -9.28
N ALA A 138 -19.22 -11.00 -8.14
CA ALA A 138 -20.55 -11.44 -7.69
C ALA A 138 -21.37 -10.34 -6.99
N GLU A 139 -20.87 -9.11 -6.94
CA GLU A 139 -21.63 -7.96 -6.43
C GLU A 139 -22.73 -7.56 -7.42
N ILE A 140 -23.79 -8.39 -7.50
CA ILE A 140 -24.86 -8.31 -8.52
C ILE A 140 -25.60 -6.97 -8.53
N ASN A 141 -25.66 -6.30 -7.38
CA ASN A 141 -26.24 -4.96 -7.21
C ASN A 141 -25.39 -3.83 -7.80
N LEU A 142 -24.12 -4.09 -8.14
CA LEU A 142 -23.17 -3.12 -8.67
C LEU A 142 -22.74 -3.40 -10.12
N LYS A 143 -23.31 -4.45 -10.75
CA LYS A 143 -22.91 -4.92 -12.10
C LYS A 143 -23.10 -3.86 -13.19
N GLN A 144 -24.17 -3.08 -13.13
CA GLN A 144 -24.52 -2.13 -14.20
C GLN A 144 -23.41 -1.11 -14.46
N ASP A 145 -22.66 -0.74 -13.42
CA ASP A 145 -21.61 0.27 -13.49
C ASP A 145 -20.21 -0.34 -13.22
N ASP A 146 -20.03 -1.62 -13.51
CA ASP A 146 -18.77 -2.29 -13.27
C ASP A 146 -17.70 -1.87 -14.28
N ILE A 147 -16.64 -1.23 -13.78
CA ILE A 147 -15.43 -0.85 -14.54
C ILE A 147 -14.17 -1.54 -13.99
N VAL A 148 -14.33 -2.51 -13.07
CA VAL A 148 -13.20 -3.09 -12.33
C VAL A 148 -13.08 -4.60 -12.41
N ASN A 149 -14.20 -5.32 -12.67
CA ASN A 149 -14.23 -6.78 -12.77
C ASN A 149 -14.72 -7.22 -14.17
N MET A 150 -15.87 -7.88 -14.29
CA MET A 150 -16.36 -8.39 -15.56
C MET A 150 -16.66 -7.30 -16.58
N GLY A 151 -17.08 -6.11 -16.13
CA GLY A 151 -17.24 -4.96 -17.02
C GLY A 151 -15.91 -4.57 -17.69
N LEU A 152 -14.81 -4.51 -16.95
CA LEU A 152 -13.50 -4.27 -17.52
C LEU A 152 -13.04 -5.44 -18.40
N ALA A 153 -13.22 -6.69 -17.94
CA ALA A 153 -12.86 -7.89 -18.71
C ALA A 153 -13.50 -7.91 -20.10
N LYS A 154 -14.77 -7.49 -20.20
CA LYS A 154 -15.47 -7.34 -21.49
C LYS A 154 -14.88 -6.23 -22.35
N LEU A 155 -14.55 -5.07 -21.76
CA LEU A 155 -14.03 -3.90 -22.49
C LEU A 155 -12.67 -4.16 -23.14
N VAL A 156 -11.82 -4.98 -22.48
CA VAL A 156 -10.45 -5.25 -22.93
C VAL A 156 -10.25 -6.68 -23.43
N ASP A 157 -11.34 -7.44 -23.54
CA ASP A 157 -11.38 -8.85 -23.99
C ASP A 157 -10.36 -9.73 -23.22
N ALA A 158 -10.43 -9.68 -21.89
CA ALA A 158 -9.51 -10.40 -21.03
C ALA A 158 -10.10 -11.73 -20.54
N PRO A 159 -9.37 -12.86 -20.64
CA PRO A 159 -9.67 -14.07 -19.90
C PRO A 159 -9.45 -13.85 -18.41
N VAL A 160 -10.26 -14.53 -17.58
CA VAL A 160 -10.32 -14.34 -16.14
C VAL A 160 -9.87 -15.60 -15.41
N LEU A 161 -8.99 -15.44 -14.42
CA LEU A 161 -8.71 -16.45 -13.40
C LEU A 161 -9.41 -16.03 -12.11
N LEU A 162 -10.33 -16.88 -11.64
CA LEU A 162 -11.11 -16.61 -10.43
C LEU A 162 -10.43 -17.23 -9.21
N VAL A 163 -10.12 -16.41 -8.21
CA VAL A 163 -9.37 -16.78 -7.00
C VAL A 163 -10.30 -16.91 -5.79
N GLY A 164 -10.22 -18.04 -5.08
CA GLY A 164 -10.88 -18.25 -3.80
C GLY A 164 -9.88 -18.43 -2.65
N ASP A 165 -10.24 -17.95 -1.46
CA ASP A 165 -9.45 -18.06 -0.22
C ASP A 165 -9.95 -19.28 0.58
N ILE A 166 -9.09 -20.31 0.78
CA ILE A 166 -9.45 -21.51 1.53
C ILE A 166 -9.20 -21.36 3.05
N ASP A 167 -8.32 -20.45 3.46
CA ASP A 167 -7.93 -20.30 4.87
C ASP A 167 -9.12 -19.89 5.76
N ARG A 168 -10.08 -19.16 5.19
CA ARG A 168 -11.31 -18.73 5.88
C ARG A 168 -12.44 -19.77 5.85
N GLY A 169 -12.27 -20.86 5.12
CA GLY A 169 -13.29 -21.89 4.89
C GLY A 169 -14.33 -21.50 3.83
N GLY A 170 -15.08 -22.50 3.35
CA GLY A 170 -16.17 -22.32 2.40
C GLY A 170 -15.75 -22.01 0.96
N VAL A 171 -14.49 -22.22 0.58
CA VAL A 171 -13.94 -21.83 -0.73
C VAL A 171 -14.71 -22.43 -1.91
N PHE A 172 -15.17 -23.68 -1.82
CA PHE A 172 -15.97 -24.34 -2.88
C PHE A 172 -17.30 -23.61 -3.10
N ALA A 173 -18.00 -23.24 -2.02
CA ALA A 173 -19.24 -22.48 -2.11
C ALA A 173 -19.00 -21.07 -2.67
N GLN A 174 -17.91 -20.42 -2.29
CA GLN A 174 -17.55 -19.09 -2.79
C GLN A 174 -17.26 -19.12 -4.29
N LEU A 175 -16.42 -20.07 -4.75
CA LEU A 175 -16.10 -20.21 -6.18
C LEU A 175 -17.35 -20.56 -6.98
N TYR A 176 -18.06 -21.64 -6.60
CA TYR A 176 -19.25 -22.08 -7.31
C TYR A 176 -20.35 -21.00 -7.32
N GLY A 177 -20.64 -20.40 -6.16
CA GLY A 177 -21.65 -19.35 -6.06
C GLY A 177 -21.29 -18.09 -6.86
N THR A 178 -20.00 -17.71 -6.89
CA THR A 178 -19.55 -16.59 -7.72
C THR A 178 -19.81 -16.90 -9.20
N LEU A 179 -19.44 -18.10 -9.69
CA LEU A 179 -19.64 -18.52 -11.07
C LEU A 179 -21.12 -18.57 -11.46
N GLU A 180 -22.01 -19.02 -10.57
CA GLU A 180 -23.45 -19.07 -10.81
C GLU A 180 -24.13 -17.69 -10.85
N LEU A 181 -23.53 -16.68 -10.23
CA LEU A 181 -24.01 -15.30 -10.25
C LEU A 181 -23.52 -14.48 -11.47
N LEU A 182 -22.58 -15.03 -12.24
CA LEU A 182 -22.13 -14.41 -13.48
C LEU A 182 -23.14 -14.61 -14.60
N GLU A 183 -23.25 -13.62 -15.49
CA GLU A 183 -23.97 -13.77 -16.73
C GLU A 183 -23.25 -14.78 -17.66
N PRO A 184 -23.97 -15.42 -18.60
CA PRO A 184 -23.34 -16.41 -19.47
C PRO A 184 -22.11 -15.94 -20.22
N ASP A 185 -22.10 -14.72 -20.71
CA ASP A 185 -20.97 -14.11 -21.42
C ASP A 185 -19.80 -13.72 -20.49
N GLU A 186 -20.08 -13.45 -19.23
CA GLU A 186 -19.08 -13.24 -18.16
C GLU A 186 -18.45 -14.56 -17.75
N ARG A 187 -19.29 -15.58 -17.51
CA ARG A 187 -18.84 -16.92 -17.14
C ARG A 187 -17.96 -17.55 -18.21
N ALA A 188 -18.28 -17.35 -19.49
CA ALA A 188 -17.49 -17.83 -20.62
C ALA A 188 -16.07 -17.22 -20.67
N ARG A 189 -15.82 -16.10 -19.98
CA ARG A 189 -14.47 -15.51 -19.87
C ARG A 189 -13.63 -16.13 -18.77
N VAL A 190 -14.23 -16.92 -17.86
CA VAL A 190 -13.48 -17.55 -16.76
C VAL A 190 -12.75 -18.77 -17.31
N ALA A 191 -11.44 -18.62 -17.50
CA ALA A 191 -10.56 -19.67 -18.01
C ALA A 191 -10.17 -20.71 -16.95
N GLY A 192 -10.33 -20.39 -15.66
CA GLY A 192 -10.05 -21.32 -14.58
C GLY A 192 -10.18 -20.70 -13.20
N CYS A 193 -10.18 -21.58 -12.18
CA CYS A 193 -10.19 -21.21 -10.78
C CYS A 193 -8.83 -21.45 -10.14
N ILE A 194 -8.48 -20.64 -9.14
CA ILE A 194 -7.29 -20.80 -8.29
C ILE A 194 -7.76 -20.85 -6.84
N ILE A 195 -7.34 -21.88 -6.10
CA ILE A 195 -7.50 -21.92 -4.65
C ILE A 195 -6.23 -21.38 -4.00
N ASN A 196 -6.35 -20.33 -3.22
CA ASN A 196 -5.22 -19.64 -2.60
C ASN A 196 -5.21 -19.80 -1.07
N LYS A 197 -4.05 -19.56 -0.47
CA LYS A 197 -3.79 -19.60 0.97
C LYS A 197 -4.02 -20.97 1.59
N PHE A 198 -3.69 -22.02 0.87
CA PHE A 198 -3.84 -23.39 1.35
C PHE A 198 -2.82 -23.72 2.43
N ARG A 199 -3.29 -24.43 3.47
CA ARG A 199 -2.46 -25.01 4.53
C ARG A 199 -2.75 -26.49 4.64
N GLY A 200 -1.76 -27.35 4.57
CA GLY A 200 -1.90 -28.78 4.78
C GLY A 200 -1.51 -29.63 3.55
N ASP A 201 -2.08 -30.83 3.45
CA ASP A 201 -1.80 -31.77 2.36
C ASP A 201 -2.80 -31.58 1.21
N VAL A 202 -2.29 -31.14 0.06
CA VAL A 202 -3.09 -30.96 -1.19
C VAL A 202 -3.73 -32.28 -1.63
N GLY A 203 -3.12 -33.45 -1.29
CA GLY A 203 -3.68 -34.75 -1.62
C GLY A 203 -5.09 -34.97 -1.07
N LEU A 204 -5.35 -34.44 0.14
CA LEU A 204 -6.67 -34.49 0.78
C LEU A 204 -7.72 -33.61 0.07
N LEU A 205 -7.27 -32.57 -0.61
CA LEU A 205 -8.15 -31.61 -1.31
C LEU A 205 -8.57 -32.11 -2.69
N LYS A 206 -7.76 -32.95 -3.36
CA LYS A 206 -7.97 -33.41 -4.74
C LYS A 206 -9.39 -33.89 -5.05
N PRO A 207 -10.05 -34.74 -4.25
CA PRO A 207 -11.42 -35.16 -4.56
C PRO A 207 -12.42 -33.98 -4.62
N GLY A 208 -12.21 -32.98 -3.75
CA GLY A 208 -13.03 -31.77 -3.75
C GLY A 208 -12.80 -30.88 -4.98
N LEU A 209 -11.57 -30.85 -5.50
CA LEU A 209 -11.23 -30.11 -6.75
C LEU A 209 -12.01 -30.73 -7.92
N THR A 210 -11.92 -32.06 -8.09
CA THR A 210 -12.67 -32.78 -9.15
C THR A 210 -14.16 -32.53 -9.04
N MET A 211 -14.75 -32.60 -7.83
CA MET A 211 -16.16 -32.30 -7.63
C MET A 211 -16.53 -30.86 -7.99
N LEU A 212 -15.64 -29.89 -7.76
CA LEU A 212 -15.87 -28.50 -8.13
C LEU A 212 -15.83 -28.36 -9.67
N GLU A 213 -14.83 -28.94 -10.32
CA GLU A 213 -14.68 -28.92 -11.77
C GLU A 213 -15.89 -29.53 -12.47
N GLU A 214 -16.35 -30.72 -12.05
CA GLU A 214 -17.54 -31.36 -12.54
C GLU A 214 -18.82 -30.51 -12.42
N LYS A 215 -18.97 -29.83 -11.26
CA LYS A 215 -20.13 -28.96 -10.98
C LYS A 215 -20.09 -27.63 -11.74
N ALA A 216 -18.92 -27.01 -11.76
CA ALA A 216 -18.72 -25.69 -12.35
C ALA A 216 -18.47 -25.74 -13.85
N ASN A 217 -18.04 -26.89 -14.39
CA ASN A 217 -17.53 -27.04 -15.76
C ASN A 217 -16.45 -25.99 -16.09
N ILE A 218 -15.55 -25.74 -15.11
CA ILE A 218 -14.41 -24.81 -15.20
C ILE A 218 -13.25 -25.48 -14.47
N PRO A 219 -12.03 -25.53 -15.06
CA PRO A 219 -10.90 -26.20 -14.45
C PRO A 219 -10.37 -25.46 -13.22
N VAL A 220 -9.80 -26.19 -12.27
CA VAL A 220 -8.99 -25.63 -11.17
C VAL A 220 -7.52 -25.68 -11.56
N LEU A 221 -6.96 -24.53 -11.89
CA LEU A 221 -5.58 -24.40 -12.40
C LEU A 221 -4.51 -24.64 -11.33
N GLY A 222 -4.88 -24.66 -10.07
CA GLY A 222 -3.96 -24.99 -9.01
C GLY A 222 -4.39 -24.56 -7.62
N VAL A 223 -3.60 -25.02 -6.65
CA VAL A 223 -3.75 -24.75 -5.22
C VAL A 223 -2.48 -24.09 -4.73
N VAL A 224 -2.53 -22.79 -4.48
CA VAL A 224 -1.39 -22.00 -4.01
C VAL A 224 -1.32 -22.08 -2.50
N PRO A 225 -0.18 -22.51 -1.91
CA PRO A 225 -0.03 -22.56 -0.47
C PRO A 225 -0.03 -21.15 0.14
N TYR A 226 -0.26 -21.08 1.44
CA TYR A 226 -0.09 -19.84 2.19
C TYR A 226 1.40 -19.44 2.12
N ALA A 227 1.70 -18.47 1.27
CA ALA A 227 3.07 -18.00 1.09
C ALA A 227 3.41 -17.00 2.19
N THR A 228 4.48 -17.25 2.91
CA THR A 228 5.11 -16.30 3.84
C THR A 228 6.15 -15.49 3.09
N VAL A 229 5.67 -14.61 2.19
CA VAL A 229 6.52 -13.64 1.51
C VAL A 229 6.40 -12.30 2.19
N ASP A 230 7.51 -11.60 2.28
CA ASP A 230 7.61 -10.30 2.92
C ASP A 230 7.59 -9.20 1.85
N LEU A 231 6.38 -8.90 1.38
CA LEU A 231 6.11 -7.84 0.41
C LEU A 231 5.20 -6.80 1.07
N GLU A 232 5.36 -5.56 0.61
CA GLU A 232 4.60 -4.42 1.14
C GLU A 232 3.08 -4.67 1.06
N ASP A 233 2.40 -4.52 2.19
CA ASP A 233 0.94 -4.62 2.28
C ASP A 233 0.25 -3.40 1.66
N GLU A 234 -0.89 -3.63 1.04
CA GLU A 234 -1.66 -2.57 0.37
C GLU A 234 -2.58 -1.80 1.30
N ASP A 235 -3.21 -2.49 2.25
CA ASP A 235 -4.41 -2.01 2.93
C ASP A 235 -4.15 -1.62 4.39
N SER A 236 -4.90 -0.64 4.90
CA SER A 236 -4.97 -0.29 6.33
C SER A 236 -5.50 -1.41 7.23
N LEU A 237 -5.92 -2.54 6.65
CA LEU A 237 -6.23 -3.80 7.33
C LEU A 237 -5.07 -4.80 7.31
N ALA A 238 -3.87 -4.36 6.94
CA ALA A 238 -2.68 -5.19 6.87
C ALA A 238 -2.38 -5.89 8.21
N PRO A 239 -2.02 -7.19 8.21
CA PRO A 239 -1.74 -7.93 9.43
C PRO A 239 -0.59 -7.35 10.27
N CYS A 240 0.37 -6.65 9.65
CA CYS A 240 1.46 -5.97 10.36
C CYS A 240 0.94 -4.92 11.35
N LEU A 241 -0.20 -4.26 11.04
CA LEU A 241 -0.81 -3.26 11.92
C LEU A 241 -1.42 -3.85 13.20
N ASP A 242 -1.57 -5.18 13.29
CA ASP A 242 -2.04 -5.87 14.49
C ASP A 242 -0.89 -6.31 15.40
N GLN A 243 0.37 -6.04 15.01
CA GLN A 243 1.54 -6.32 15.83
C GLN A 243 1.64 -5.32 16.99
N THR A 244 1.40 -5.79 18.20
CA THR A 244 1.43 -4.95 19.42
C THR A 244 2.66 -5.17 20.30
N GLU A 245 3.50 -6.16 19.99
CA GLU A 245 4.69 -6.51 20.77
C GLU A 245 5.98 -6.28 20.00
N ALA A 246 6.97 -5.67 20.67
CA ALA A 246 8.32 -5.56 20.14
C ALA A 246 9.05 -6.91 20.32
N ARG A 247 9.49 -7.49 19.21
CA ARG A 247 10.19 -8.79 19.20
C ARG A 247 11.71 -8.69 19.08
N ARG A 248 12.26 -7.47 19.08
CA ARG A 248 13.68 -7.17 18.83
C ARG A 248 14.23 -6.21 19.89
N PRO A 249 15.57 -6.04 19.97
CA PRO A 249 16.20 -5.26 21.03
C PRO A 249 15.73 -3.82 21.17
N VAL A 250 15.42 -3.16 20.05
CA VAL A 250 14.94 -1.77 20.01
C VAL A 250 13.43 -1.77 19.77
N ASP A 251 12.68 -1.12 20.64
CA ASP A 251 11.22 -1.01 20.61
C ASP A 251 10.79 0.30 19.94
N ILE A 252 10.14 0.21 18.77
CA ILE A 252 9.57 1.33 18.03
C ILE A 252 8.04 1.25 18.07
N ALA A 253 7.41 2.20 18.75
CA ALA A 253 5.95 2.31 18.83
C ALA A 253 5.43 3.29 17.78
N VAL A 254 4.77 2.79 16.76
CA VAL A 254 4.05 3.58 15.74
C VAL A 254 2.60 3.73 16.20
N LEU A 255 2.11 4.98 16.25
CA LEU A 255 0.72 5.22 16.63
C LEU A 255 -0.21 4.79 15.48
N ARG A 256 -1.07 3.81 15.72
CA ARG A 256 -2.08 3.34 14.77
C ARG A 256 -3.25 4.32 14.72
N LEU A 257 -3.12 5.34 13.90
CA LEU A 257 -4.16 6.34 13.68
C LEU A 257 -5.34 5.71 12.91
N PRO A 258 -6.59 6.16 13.12
CA PRO A 258 -7.76 5.65 12.40
C PRO A 258 -7.66 5.74 10.88
N ARG A 259 -6.98 6.79 10.39
CA ARG A 259 -6.77 7.03 8.96
C ARG A 259 -5.28 7.02 8.60
N ILE A 260 -4.51 6.14 9.26
CA ILE A 260 -3.09 5.94 8.96
C ILE A 260 -2.89 5.76 7.46
N SER A 261 -1.91 6.45 6.91
CA SER A 261 -1.56 6.37 5.49
C SER A 261 -0.05 6.21 5.33
N ASN A 262 0.35 5.56 4.24
CA ASN A 262 1.75 5.32 3.91
C ASN A 262 2.54 4.60 5.04
N PHE A 263 1.86 3.69 5.76
CA PHE A 263 2.50 2.90 6.82
C PHE A 263 3.64 2.01 6.28
N THR A 264 3.67 1.77 4.99
CA THR A 264 4.80 1.12 4.29
C THR A 264 6.12 1.88 4.45
N ASP A 265 6.11 3.13 4.89
CA ASP A 265 7.33 3.84 5.30
C ASP A 265 8.11 3.08 6.40
N PHE A 266 7.43 2.24 7.19
CA PHE A 266 8.04 1.51 8.31
C PHE A 266 8.50 0.10 7.94
N THR A 267 8.14 -0.41 6.77
CA THR A 267 8.58 -1.73 6.29
C THR A 267 10.10 -1.93 6.35
N PRO A 268 10.95 -0.97 5.94
CA PRO A 268 12.40 -1.13 6.09
C PRO A 268 12.89 -1.18 7.55
N LEU A 269 12.13 -0.58 8.50
CA LEU A 269 12.41 -0.71 9.92
C LEU A 269 12.01 -2.10 10.43
N GLU A 270 10.88 -2.62 9.95
CA GLU A 270 10.39 -3.97 10.29
C GLU A 270 11.33 -5.07 9.81
N HIS A 271 12.06 -4.84 8.73
CA HIS A 271 13.06 -5.80 8.21
C HIS A 271 14.40 -5.73 8.95
N HIS A 272 14.71 -4.60 9.60
CA HIS A 272 15.99 -4.44 10.26
C HIS A 272 16.10 -5.32 11.51
N PRO A 273 17.10 -6.20 11.64
CA PRO A 273 17.14 -7.25 12.68
C PRO A 273 17.23 -6.72 14.13
N ALA A 274 17.62 -5.46 14.35
CA ALA A 274 17.66 -4.86 15.68
C ALA A 274 16.38 -4.10 16.06
N LEU A 275 15.49 -3.78 15.09
CA LEU A 275 14.34 -2.90 15.29
C LEU A 275 13.04 -3.70 15.37
N GLY A 276 12.34 -3.64 16.48
CA GLY A 276 11.00 -4.19 16.66
C GLY A 276 9.96 -3.10 16.49
N VAL A 277 9.24 -3.10 15.35
CA VAL A 277 8.15 -2.16 15.10
C VAL A 277 6.84 -2.79 15.61
N ARG A 278 6.07 -2.00 16.32
CA ARG A 278 4.73 -2.35 16.77
C ARG A 278 3.77 -1.19 16.65
N TYR A 279 2.50 -1.50 16.46
CA TYR A 279 1.46 -0.52 16.25
C TYR A 279 0.58 -0.38 17.48
N VAL A 280 0.36 0.86 17.93
CA VAL A 280 -0.25 1.19 19.22
C VAL A 280 -1.50 2.04 19.01
N SER A 281 -2.63 1.58 19.51
CA SER A 281 -3.91 2.30 19.47
C SER A 281 -4.45 2.73 20.84
N LYS A 282 -3.82 2.24 21.94
CA LYS A 282 -4.25 2.50 23.31
C LYS A 282 -3.07 2.87 24.19
N VAL A 283 -3.31 3.71 25.21
CA VAL A 283 -2.27 4.12 26.17
C VAL A 283 -1.60 2.93 26.85
N GLY A 284 -2.39 1.91 27.22
CA GLY A 284 -1.86 0.71 27.89
C GLY A 284 -0.89 -0.11 27.03
N GLU A 285 -0.97 0.03 25.71
CA GLU A 285 -0.08 -0.63 24.76
C GLU A 285 1.22 0.14 24.53
N LEU A 286 1.25 1.46 24.83
CA LEU A 286 2.39 2.34 24.50
C LEU A 286 3.66 1.95 25.27
N GLY A 287 3.56 1.69 26.56
CA GLY A 287 4.69 1.29 27.41
C GLY A 287 5.82 2.32 27.45
N GLN A 288 7.06 1.85 27.37
CA GLN A 288 8.30 2.67 27.38
C GLN A 288 9.12 2.35 26.11
N PRO A 289 8.71 2.81 24.93
CA PRO A 289 9.43 2.53 23.70
C PRO A 289 10.74 3.33 23.61
N ASP A 290 11.67 2.83 22.80
CA ASP A 290 12.90 3.51 22.47
C ASP A 290 12.69 4.67 21.47
N LEU A 291 11.60 4.60 20.67
CA LEU A 291 11.14 5.65 19.74
C LEU A 291 9.60 5.60 19.63
N VAL A 292 8.97 6.76 19.67
CA VAL A 292 7.56 6.94 19.29
C VAL A 292 7.48 7.54 17.89
N VAL A 293 6.61 6.97 17.03
CA VAL A 293 6.38 7.50 15.70
C VAL A 293 4.91 7.92 15.53
N LEU A 294 4.69 9.17 15.13
CA LEU A 294 3.41 9.67 14.64
C LEU A 294 3.44 9.56 13.11
N PRO A 295 2.71 8.62 12.51
CA PRO A 295 2.76 8.36 11.07
C PRO A 295 2.01 9.39 10.25
N GLY A 296 2.08 9.25 8.93
CA GLY A 296 1.20 9.95 8.00
C GLY A 296 -0.26 9.55 8.20
N THR A 297 -1.14 10.49 7.93
CA THR A 297 -2.60 10.24 7.97
C THR A 297 -3.32 11.02 6.89
N LYS A 298 -4.50 10.51 6.49
CA LYS A 298 -5.35 11.16 5.48
C LYS A 298 -6.16 12.32 6.07
N ASN A 299 -6.40 12.35 7.37
CA ASN A 299 -7.10 13.44 8.06
C ASN A 299 -6.41 13.75 9.39
N THR A 300 -5.53 14.73 9.35
CA THR A 300 -4.66 15.11 10.47
C THR A 300 -5.45 15.67 11.64
N MET A 301 -6.47 16.50 11.37
CA MET A 301 -7.23 17.18 12.44
C MET A 301 -8.13 16.20 13.21
N ASP A 302 -8.83 15.30 12.53
CA ASP A 302 -9.70 14.32 13.19
C ASP A 302 -8.86 13.26 13.94
N ASP A 303 -7.73 12.84 13.37
CA ASP A 303 -6.85 11.86 14.02
C ASP A 303 -6.12 12.47 15.23
N LEU A 304 -5.80 13.77 15.21
CA LEU A 304 -5.31 14.49 16.40
C LEU A 304 -6.35 14.54 17.50
N LEU A 305 -7.61 14.80 17.17
CA LEU A 305 -8.71 14.76 18.14
C LEU A 305 -8.88 13.36 18.72
N TRP A 306 -8.76 12.33 17.89
CA TRP A 306 -8.81 10.94 18.33
C TRP A 306 -7.65 10.62 19.30
N LEU A 307 -6.41 11.03 19.02
CA LEU A 307 -5.26 10.88 19.93
C LEU A 307 -5.55 11.51 21.29
N ARG A 308 -6.14 12.70 21.28
CA ARG A 308 -6.51 13.45 22.50
C ARG A 308 -7.56 12.75 23.32
N GLN A 309 -8.64 12.29 22.65
CA GLN A 309 -9.75 11.58 23.30
C GLN A 309 -9.32 10.24 23.92
N ASN A 310 -8.36 9.57 23.31
CA ASN A 310 -7.82 8.27 23.80
C ASN A 310 -6.66 8.42 24.78
N GLY A 311 -6.27 9.66 25.16
CA GLY A 311 -5.21 9.92 26.11
C GLY A 311 -3.79 9.72 25.57
N LEU A 312 -3.63 9.31 24.30
CA LEU A 312 -2.33 9.06 23.68
C LEU A 312 -1.51 10.36 23.53
N GLU A 313 -2.15 11.52 23.28
CA GLU A 313 -1.47 12.82 23.25
C GLU A 313 -0.71 13.06 24.55
N THR A 314 -1.36 12.89 25.69
CA THR A 314 -0.75 13.10 27.01
C THR A 314 0.39 12.12 27.28
N ALA A 315 0.19 10.85 26.91
CA ALA A 315 1.20 9.82 27.07
C ALA A 315 2.47 10.10 26.22
N VAL A 316 2.29 10.50 24.96
CA VAL A 316 3.40 10.87 24.07
C VAL A 316 4.15 12.10 24.63
N LYS A 317 3.44 13.13 25.08
CA LYS A 317 4.09 14.32 25.71
C LYS A 317 4.89 13.95 26.95
N HIS A 318 4.36 13.04 27.76
CA HIS A 318 5.07 12.56 28.95
C HIS A 318 6.35 11.79 28.57
N LEU A 319 6.29 10.89 27.58
CA LEU A 319 7.47 10.17 27.07
C LEU A 319 8.50 11.13 26.49
N ALA A 320 8.08 12.09 25.69
CA ALA A 320 8.97 13.14 25.12
C ALA A 320 9.67 13.96 26.20
N ALA A 321 8.93 14.38 27.24
CA ALA A 321 9.48 15.12 28.39
C ALA A 321 10.50 14.30 29.18
N ASN A 322 10.35 12.98 29.23
CA ASN A 322 11.29 12.03 29.84
C ASN A 322 12.45 11.63 28.89
N GLY A 323 12.55 12.28 27.73
CA GLY A 323 13.65 12.12 26.80
C GLY A 323 13.45 11.00 25.76
N THR A 324 12.30 10.31 25.70
CA THR A 324 12.01 9.37 24.59
C THR A 324 11.95 10.13 23.28
N PRO A 325 12.67 9.70 22.23
CA PRO A 325 12.58 10.29 20.91
C PRO A 325 11.18 10.21 20.31
N VAL A 326 10.81 11.24 19.54
CA VAL A 326 9.54 11.27 18.82
C VAL A 326 9.80 11.69 17.36
N LEU A 327 9.31 10.90 16.41
CA LEU A 327 9.36 11.18 14.97
C LEU A 327 7.94 11.40 14.44
N GLY A 328 7.70 12.53 13.79
CA GLY A 328 6.47 12.80 13.05
C GLY A 328 6.71 12.78 11.55
N ILE A 329 5.89 12.04 10.81
CA ILE A 329 5.95 11.99 9.35
C ILE A 329 4.66 12.58 8.78
N CYS A 330 4.76 13.54 7.87
CA CYS A 330 3.66 14.18 7.15
C CYS A 330 2.56 14.69 8.11
N GLY A 331 1.39 14.04 8.20
CA GLY A 331 0.36 14.39 9.19
C GLY A 331 0.85 14.32 10.63
N GLY A 332 1.69 13.32 10.96
CA GLY A 332 2.33 13.22 12.28
C GLY A 332 3.26 14.40 12.57
N TYR A 333 4.02 14.88 11.60
CA TYR A 333 4.83 16.09 11.75
C TYR A 333 3.95 17.31 12.02
N GLN A 334 2.86 17.47 11.30
CA GLN A 334 1.90 18.55 11.54
C GLN A 334 1.33 18.51 12.96
N MET A 335 0.99 17.32 13.47
CA MET A 335 0.47 17.13 14.84
C MET A 335 1.49 17.55 15.91
N LEU A 336 2.81 17.37 15.66
CA LEU A 336 3.85 17.77 16.61
C LEU A 336 3.97 19.29 16.78
N GLY A 337 3.43 20.08 15.84
CA GLY A 337 3.44 21.54 15.88
C GLY A 337 2.60 22.15 17.01
N ARG A 338 2.55 23.48 17.06
CA ARG A 338 1.75 24.26 18.00
C ARG A 338 0.30 24.37 17.57
N THR A 339 0.07 24.64 16.27
CA THR A 339 -1.27 24.88 15.73
C THR A 339 -1.43 24.24 14.35
N LEU A 340 -2.66 23.76 14.12
CA LEU A 340 -3.15 23.33 12.81
C LEU A 340 -4.36 24.20 12.47
N ALA A 341 -4.30 24.94 11.37
CA ALA A 341 -5.37 25.83 10.91
C ALA A 341 -5.89 25.34 9.55
N ASP A 342 -7.19 25.15 9.45
CA ASP A 342 -7.85 24.82 8.19
C ASP A 342 -8.88 25.90 7.83
N PRO A 343 -8.44 26.99 7.20
CA PRO A 343 -9.33 28.10 6.84
C PRO A 343 -10.28 27.76 5.67
N TYR A 344 -10.02 26.69 4.94
CA TYR A 344 -10.76 26.33 3.72
C TYR A 344 -11.64 25.08 3.88
N GLY A 345 -11.58 24.40 5.05
CA GLY A 345 -12.31 23.15 5.27
C GLY A 345 -11.81 21.99 4.42
N VAL A 346 -10.51 21.92 4.19
CA VAL A 346 -9.86 20.84 3.44
C VAL A 346 -9.98 19.51 4.18
N GLU A 347 -9.80 19.54 5.49
CA GLU A 347 -10.04 18.42 6.40
C GLU A 347 -11.16 18.72 7.37
N LYS A 348 -11.01 19.82 8.15
CA LYS A 348 -11.98 20.26 9.16
C LYS A 348 -11.85 21.75 9.44
N LEU A 349 -12.81 22.54 8.99
CA LEU A 349 -12.79 23.99 9.19
C LEU A 349 -12.48 24.37 10.63
N GLY A 350 -11.51 25.27 10.85
CA GLY A 350 -11.17 25.81 12.14
C GLY A 350 -9.69 25.72 12.48
N VAL A 351 -9.39 25.82 13.77
CA VAL A 351 -8.03 25.78 14.32
C VAL A 351 -7.98 24.81 15.48
N LEU A 352 -6.98 23.93 15.50
CA LEU A 352 -6.68 23.04 16.61
C LEU A 352 -5.27 23.30 17.14
N SER A 353 -5.10 23.18 18.48
CA SER A 353 -3.77 23.11 19.07
C SER A 353 -3.14 21.75 18.77
N GLY A 354 -1.91 21.73 18.29
CA GLY A 354 -1.11 20.52 18.17
C GLY A 354 -0.53 20.05 19.50
N LEU A 355 0.41 19.10 19.44
CA LEU A 355 1.11 18.60 20.62
C LEU A 355 2.09 19.65 21.22
N GLY A 356 2.53 20.62 20.43
CA GLY A 356 3.44 21.69 20.88
C GLY A 356 4.86 21.21 21.16
N LEU A 357 5.26 20.06 20.61
CA LEU A 357 6.62 19.49 20.74
C LEU A 357 7.63 20.14 19.78
N LEU A 358 7.13 20.71 18.68
CA LEU A 358 7.93 21.49 17.72
C LEU A 358 7.37 22.91 17.61
N PRO A 359 8.23 23.94 17.41
CA PRO A 359 7.79 25.32 17.24
C PRO A 359 7.26 25.57 15.81
N CYS A 360 6.30 24.77 15.38
CA CYS A 360 5.77 24.77 14.02
C CYS A 360 4.29 25.15 14.02
N GLU A 361 3.85 25.83 12.96
CA GLU A 361 2.46 26.17 12.71
C GLU A 361 2.09 25.70 11.32
N THR A 362 1.02 24.91 11.20
CA THR A 362 0.56 24.36 9.91
C THR A 362 -0.76 25.01 9.51
N ALA A 363 -0.82 25.46 8.26
CA ALA A 363 -2.07 25.89 7.61
C ALA A 363 -2.40 24.97 6.43
N PHE A 364 -3.62 24.42 6.38
CA PHE A 364 -4.06 23.62 5.26
C PHE A 364 -4.40 24.49 4.05
N SER A 365 -4.05 24.00 2.85
CA SER A 365 -4.28 24.65 1.58
C SER A 365 -5.06 23.72 0.65
N ALA A 366 -5.88 24.28 -0.21
CA ALA A 366 -6.57 23.52 -1.26
C ALA A 366 -5.61 22.91 -2.30
N GLN A 367 -4.39 23.41 -2.37
CA GLN A 367 -3.37 22.92 -3.30
C GLN A 367 -2.56 21.79 -2.64
N LYS A 368 -2.58 20.61 -3.26
CA LYS A 368 -1.82 19.44 -2.81
C LYS A 368 -0.40 19.47 -3.37
N THR A 369 0.60 19.41 -2.49
CA THR A 369 2.00 19.16 -2.86
C THR A 369 2.16 17.68 -3.19
N ARG A 370 2.79 17.40 -4.34
CA ARG A 370 3.14 16.04 -4.79
C ARG A 370 4.44 16.17 -5.56
N THR A 371 5.52 15.74 -4.97
CA THR A 371 6.84 15.91 -5.57
C THR A 371 7.75 14.77 -5.14
N ARG A 372 8.43 14.17 -6.08
CA ARG A 372 9.55 13.29 -5.79
C ARG A 372 10.78 14.13 -5.53
N VAL A 373 11.52 13.81 -4.48
CA VAL A 373 12.66 14.60 -4.04
C VAL A 373 13.81 13.71 -3.60
N THR A 374 15.02 14.15 -3.87
CA THR A 374 16.21 13.66 -3.18
C THR A 374 16.60 14.68 -2.11
N ALA A 375 17.09 14.21 -0.97
CA ALA A 375 17.43 15.05 0.14
C ALA A 375 18.71 14.56 0.84
N GLU A 376 19.36 15.44 1.57
CA GLU A 376 20.43 15.15 2.50
C GLU A 376 19.99 15.52 3.91
N VAL A 377 20.04 14.56 4.83
CA VAL A 377 19.66 14.79 6.22
C VAL A 377 20.67 15.73 6.88
N THR A 378 20.15 16.81 7.45
CA THR A 378 20.92 17.82 8.20
C THR A 378 20.75 17.69 9.71
N ALA A 379 19.76 16.89 10.15
CA ALA A 379 19.59 16.57 11.57
C ALA A 379 20.88 15.98 12.13
N PRO A 380 21.42 16.53 13.25
CA PRO A 380 22.78 16.20 13.71
C PRO A 380 23.06 14.71 13.88
N LEU A 381 22.05 13.94 14.30
CA LEU A 381 22.15 12.50 14.57
C LEU A 381 22.26 11.65 13.32
N PHE A 382 21.83 12.16 12.17
CA PHE A 382 21.73 11.45 10.89
C PHE A 382 22.40 12.21 9.75
N SER A 383 23.20 13.22 10.08
CA SER A 383 23.82 14.14 9.12
C SER A 383 24.57 13.42 8.01
N GLY A 384 24.32 13.83 6.78
CA GLY A 384 24.92 13.27 5.57
C GLY A 384 24.21 12.05 4.97
N ALA A 385 23.17 11.50 5.62
CA ALA A 385 22.37 10.45 5.00
C ALA A 385 21.61 11.00 3.78
N LYS A 386 21.77 10.35 2.63
CA LYS A 386 21.02 10.71 1.41
C LYS A 386 19.72 9.94 1.37
N LEU A 387 18.65 10.64 1.04
CA LEU A 387 17.29 10.13 0.93
C LEU A 387 16.79 10.27 -0.51
N ASP A 388 16.02 9.30 -0.95
CA ASP A 388 15.18 9.37 -2.15
C ASP A 388 13.74 9.11 -1.70
N GLY A 389 12.91 10.14 -1.71
CA GLY A 389 11.57 10.09 -1.16
C GLY A 389 10.60 10.97 -1.92
N TYR A 390 9.46 11.22 -1.32
CA TYR A 390 8.43 12.07 -1.92
C TYR A 390 7.65 12.85 -0.86
N GLU A 391 7.17 14.02 -1.27
CA GLU A 391 6.23 14.84 -0.51
C GLU A 391 4.81 14.61 -1.03
N ILE A 392 3.85 14.38 -0.12
CA ILE A 392 2.43 14.28 -0.47
C ILE A 392 1.56 14.84 0.66
N HIS A 393 1.25 16.14 0.62
CA HIS A 393 0.52 16.80 1.68
C HIS A 393 -0.28 18.01 1.18
N MET A 394 -1.23 18.49 2.01
CA MET A 394 -2.03 19.69 1.77
C MET A 394 -1.71 20.81 2.77
N GLY A 395 -0.96 20.54 3.82
CA GLY A 395 -0.53 21.52 4.82
C GLY A 395 0.75 22.24 4.40
N MET A 396 0.83 23.51 4.74
CA MET A 396 2.05 24.32 4.68
C MET A 396 2.49 24.63 6.10
N THR A 397 3.69 24.19 6.49
CA THR A 397 4.22 24.36 7.83
C THR A 397 5.26 25.49 7.87
N LYS A 398 5.02 26.46 8.74
CA LYS A 398 6.00 27.48 9.09
C LYS A 398 6.76 27.03 10.33
N VAL A 399 8.08 26.95 10.21
CA VAL A 399 8.99 26.61 11.31
C VAL A 399 9.39 27.87 12.05
N GLY A 400 9.21 27.89 13.36
CA GLY A 400 9.57 28.99 14.24
C GLY A 400 11.02 28.89 14.75
N GLU A 401 11.43 29.87 15.55
CA GLU A 401 12.76 29.91 16.14
C GLU A 401 13.03 28.75 17.09
N GLY A 402 14.29 28.33 17.17
CA GLY A 402 14.76 27.26 18.05
C GLY A 402 14.71 25.86 17.45
N ALA A 403 14.22 25.69 16.20
CA ALA A 403 14.30 24.42 15.46
C ALA A 403 15.33 24.53 14.33
N THR A 404 15.97 23.40 14.04
CA THR A 404 16.81 23.23 12.84
C THR A 404 16.08 22.37 11.82
N PRO A 405 16.36 22.52 10.50
CA PRO A 405 15.78 21.67 9.48
C PRO A 405 16.13 20.18 9.68
N PHE A 406 15.20 19.28 9.35
CA PHE A 406 15.48 17.85 9.34
C PHE A 406 16.39 17.48 8.15
N CYS A 407 16.10 18.02 6.96
CA CYS A 407 16.91 17.77 5.78
C CYS A 407 16.94 18.97 4.82
N ARG A 408 17.85 18.91 3.85
CA ARG A 408 17.94 19.83 2.71
C ARG A 408 17.58 19.06 1.43
N LEU A 409 16.63 19.57 0.70
CA LEU A 409 16.19 19.03 -0.58
C LEU A 409 17.15 19.40 -1.72
N SER A 410 17.16 18.61 -2.79
CA SER A 410 18.01 18.85 -3.97
C SER A 410 17.69 20.15 -4.72
N ASP A 411 16.49 20.70 -4.55
CA ASP A 411 16.07 21.98 -5.10
C ASP A 411 16.48 23.18 -4.24
N GLY A 412 17.20 22.95 -3.15
CA GLY A 412 17.71 23.97 -2.22
C GLY A 412 16.75 24.33 -1.08
N ARG A 413 15.49 23.87 -1.09
CA ARG A 413 14.57 24.03 0.04
C ARG A 413 15.05 23.20 1.24
N THR A 414 14.58 23.57 2.42
CA THR A 414 14.70 22.75 3.63
C THR A 414 13.36 22.14 3.98
N ASP A 415 13.37 20.92 4.52
CA ASP A 415 12.17 20.26 5.02
C ASP A 415 12.34 19.87 6.49
N GLY A 416 11.19 19.87 7.17
CA GLY A 416 11.05 19.40 8.52
C GLY A 416 11.59 20.33 9.60
N ALA A 417 11.56 19.83 10.83
CA ALA A 417 12.03 20.53 12.02
C ALA A 417 12.59 19.54 13.05
N VAL A 418 13.63 19.97 13.75
CA VAL A 418 14.27 19.20 14.82
C VAL A 418 14.47 20.07 16.05
N VAL A 419 14.04 19.57 17.22
CA VAL A 419 14.32 20.16 18.55
C VAL A 419 14.69 19.04 19.51
N GLY A 420 15.95 18.97 19.92
CA GLY A 420 16.43 17.90 20.79
C GLY A 420 16.18 16.49 20.17
N ASN A 421 15.35 15.69 20.81
CA ASN A 421 14.97 14.35 20.37
C ASN A 421 13.64 14.30 19.59
N ILE A 422 13.09 15.44 19.20
CA ILE A 422 11.83 15.53 18.46
C ILE A 422 12.16 15.87 17.01
N PHE A 423 11.70 15.01 16.11
CA PHE A 423 11.95 15.10 14.67
C PHE A 423 10.63 15.18 13.92
N GLY A 424 10.56 16.00 12.91
CA GLY A 424 9.40 16.06 12.02
C GLY A 424 9.83 16.31 10.58
N THR A 425 9.15 15.69 9.61
CA THR A 425 9.42 15.84 8.18
C THR A 425 8.17 15.56 7.36
N TYR A 426 8.06 16.16 6.18
CA TYR A 426 7.02 15.82 5.21
C TYR A 426 7.36 14.62 4.34
N LEU A 427 8.63 14.21 4.33
CA LEU A 427 9.10 13.17 3.42
C LEU A 427 8.56 11.79 3.79
N HIS A 428 8.05 11.09 2.79
CA HIS A 428 7.78 9.65 2.78
C HIS A 428 8.91 8.91 2.08
N GLY A 429 9.05 7.59 2.33
CA GLY A 429 10.14 6.79 1.81
C GLY A 429 11.48 7.05 2.51
N LEU A 430 11.47 7.63 3.70
CA LEU A 430 12.68 7.98 4.48
C LEU A 430 13.67 6.82 4.61
N PHE A 431 13.13 5.62 4.75
CA PHE A 431 13.89 4.43 5.10
C PHE A 431 14.17 3.52 3.90
N ASP A 432 13.62 3.82 2.72
CA ASP A 432 13.69 2.96 1.52
C ASP A 432 15.13 2.71 1.03
N THR A 433 16.05 3.64 1.26
CA THR A 433 17.48 3.47 0.89
C THR A 433 18.30 2.68 1.90
N GLY A 434 17.74 2.30 3.05
CA GLY A 434 18.41 1.60 4.14
C GLY A 434 19.37 2.47 4.98
N LYS A 435 19.95 3.52 4.43
CA LYS A 435 20.98 4.34 5.10
C LYS A 435 20.48 5.03 6.37
N LEU A 436 19.26 5.60 6.31
CA LEU A 436 18.67 6.22 7.49
C LEU A 436 18.20 5.17 8.49
N THR A 437 17.71 4.01 8.02
CA THR A 437 17.36 2.87 8.87
C THR A 437 18.54 2.43 9.73
N ASP A 438 19.71 2.26 9.11
CA ASP A 438 20.93 1.85 9.80
C ASP A 438 21.41 2.91 10.79
N ALA A 439 21.38 4.18 10.39
CA ALA A 439 21.76 5.29 11.26
C ALA A 439 20.83 5.39 12.49
N LEU A 440 19.53 5.24 12.29
CA LEU A 440 18.53 5.20 13.35
C LEU A 440 18.75 4.00 14.28
N ALA A 441 18.94 2.82 13.73
CA ALA A 441 19.19 1.61 14.51
C ALA A 441 20.43 1.73 15.38
N ARG A 442 21.55 2.18 14.81
CA ARG A 442 22.80 2.42 15.55
C ARG A 442 22.60 3.42 16.67
N TRP A 443 21.95 4.53 16.40
CA TRP A 443 21.69 5.56 17.40
C TRP A 443 20.84 5.04 18.56
N LEU A 444 19.75 4.32 18.28
CA LEU A 444 18.88 3.76 19.31
C LEU A 444 19.57 2.66 20.13
N LEU A 445 20.39 1.79 19.49
CA LEU A 445 21.20 0.78 20.17
C LEU A 445 22.20 1.42 21.14
N ILE A 446 22.97 2.43 20.68
CA ILE A 446 23.93 3.17 21.54
C ILE A 446 23.20 3.81 22.72
N ARG A 447 22.06 4.43 22.47
CA ARG A 447 21.23 5.07 23.50
C ARG A 447 20.75 4.09 24.56
N LYS A 448 20.54 2.84 24.17
CA LYS A 448 20.14 1.71 25.03
C LYS A 448 21.34 1.01 25.70
N GLY A 449 22.55 1.41 25.37
CA GLY A 449 23.79 0.79 25.88
C GLY A 449 24.12 -0.56 25.23
N LEU A 450 23.58 -0.81 24.01
CA LEU A 450 23.81 -2.01 23.25
C LEU A 450 24.86 -1.79 22.14
N ASP A 451 25.58 -2.85 21.76
CA ASP A 451 26.60 -2.78 20.72
C ASP A 451 25.96 -2.67 19.32
N PRO A 452 26.21 -1.59 18.57
CA PRO A 452 25.66 -1.39 17.24
C PRO A 452 26.35 -2.20 16.14
N VAL A 453 27.49 -2.84 16.40
CA VAL A 453 28.30 -3.57 15.39
C VAL A 453 27.76 -4.98 15.12
N ALA A 454 26.94 -5.52 16.02
CA ALA A 454 26.42 -6.88 15.94
C ALA A 454 25.43 -7.13 14.79
N VAL A 455 25.01 -6.08 14.07
CA VAL A 455 23.93 -6.18 13.06
C VAL A 455 24.41 -5.57 11.73
N GLN A 456 24.57 -6.42 10.73
CA GLN A 456 24.78 -5.95 9.35
C GLN A 456 23.41 -5.83 8.65
N PRO A 457 23.09 -4.65 8.10
CA PRO A 457 21.88 -4.46 7.31
C PRO A 457 22.01 -5.21 5.97
N GLU A 458 20.88 -5.72 5.51
CA GLU A 458 20.77 -6.29 4.18
C GLU A 458 20.42 -5.18 3.16
N ASP A 459 20.92 -5.31 1.93
CA ASP A 459 20.51 -4.44 0.82
C ASP A 459 19.00 -4.63 0.56
N GLN A 460 18.19 -3.60 0.85
CA GLN A 460 16.73 -3.62 0.74
C GLN A 460 16.26 -3.98 -0.66
N LYS A 461 16.96 -3.50 -1.70
CA LYS A 461 16.62 -3.82 -3.08
C LYS A 461 16.86 -5.30 -3.38
N ALA A 462 18.00 -5.84 -2.99
CA ALA A 462 18.31 -7.25 -3.15
C ALA A 462 17.35 -8.14 -2.36
N TYR A 463 16.95 -7.69 -1.16
CA TYR A 463 15.93 -8.37 -0.36
C TYR A 463 14.58 -8.43 -1.08
N GLN A 464 14.08 -7.30 -1.58
CA GLN A 464 12.81 -7.24 -2.32
C GLN A 464 12.82 -8.11 -3.57
N GLU A 465 13.91 -8.08 -4.35
CA GLU A 465 14.05 -8.93 -5.54
C GLU A 465 13.95 -10.42 -5.18
N ARG A 466 14.59 -10.86 -4.09
CA ARG A 466 14.46 -12.24 -3.62
C ARG A 466 13.04 -12.59 -3.18
N GLN A 467 12.29 -11.64 -2.56
CA GLN A 467 10.91 -11.88 -2.18
C GLN A 467 10.01 -12.03 -3.41
N PHE A 468 10.24 -11.25 -4.47
CA PHE A 468 9.54 -11.43 -5.74
C PHE A 468 9.84 -12.78 -6.39
N ASP A 469 11.12 -13.19 -6.40
CA ASP A 469 11.51 -14.50 -6.94
C ASP A 469 10.89 -15.65 -6.14
N LEU A 470 10.93 -15.56 -4.82
CA LEU A 470 10.29 -16.56 -3.94
C LEU A 470 8.78 -16.66 -4.20
N LEU A 471 8.09 -15.52 -4.33
CA LEU A 471 6.67 -15.50 -4.64
C LEU A 471 6.38 -16.12 -6.03
N ALA A 472 7.19 -15.78 -7.03
CA ALA A 472 7.09 -16.33 -8.37
C ALA A 472 7.28 -17.85 -8.36
N ASP A 473 8.29 -18.35 -7.65
CA ASP A 473 8.57 -19.78 -7.53
C ASP A 473 7.40 -20.54 -6.86
N VAL A 474 6.87 -20.00 -5.77
CA VAL A 474 5.71 -20.59 -5.08
C VAL A 474 4.52 -20.70 -6.02
N VAL A 475 4.18 -19.65 -6.76
CA VAL A 475 3.02 -19.63 -7.65
C VAL A 475 3.26 -20.49 -8.88
N ARG A 476 4.45 -20.42 -9.50
CA ARG A 476 4.83 -21.22 -10.67
C ARG A 476 4.75 -22.72 -10.39
N ASN A 477 5.19 -23.16 -9.21
CA ASN A 477 5.15 -24.58 -8.82
C ASN A 477 3.76 -25.04 -8.36
N SER A 478 2.82 -24.13 -8.16
CA SER A 478 1.47 -24.42 -7.66
C SER A 478 0.39 -24.37 -8.73
N LEU A 479 0.65 -23.70 -9.86
CA LEU A 479 -0.29 -23.55 -10.95
C LEU A 479 0.09 -24.41 -12.17
N ASP A 480 -0.91 -24.88 -12.90
CA ASP A 480 -0.72 -25.37 -14.26
C ASP A 480 -0.38 -24.18 -15.18
N MET A 481 0.92 -23.90 -15.29
CA MET A 481 1.39 -22.80 -16.12
C MET A 481 1.09 -22.99 -17.61
N HIS A 482 0.94 -24.23 -18.08
CA HIS A 482 0.54 -24.49 -19.46
C HIS A 482 -0.89 -23.98 -19.71
N ALA A 483 -1.80 -24.26 -18.79
CA ALA A 483 -3.17 -23.77 -18.85
C ALA A 483 -3.23 -22.23 -18.70
N VAL A 484 -2.39 -21.62 -17.85
CA VAL A 484 -2.28 -20.16 -17.73
C VAL A 484 -1.83 -19.53 -19.05
N TYR A 485 -0.84 -20.10 -19.73
CA TYR A 485 -0.41 -19.63 -21.06
C TYR A 485 -1.45 -19.87 -22.15
N ALA A 486 -2.20 -20.99 -22.11
CA ALA A 486 -3.29 -21.26 -23.03
C ALA A 486 -4.40 -20.20 -22.89
N ALA A 487 -4.75 -19.83 -21.65
CA ALA A 487 -5.69 -18.75 -21.37
C ALA A 487 -5.22 -17.40 -21.96
N LEU A 488 -3.93 -17.06 -21.81
CA LEU A 488 -3.33 -15.87 -22.43
C LEU A 488 -3.42 -15.88 -23.97
N GLU A 489 -3.46 -17.05 -24.59
CA GLU A 489 -3.53 -17.20 -26.06
C GLU A 489 -4.96 -17.29 -26.57
N GLY A 490 -5.96 -17.21 -25.70
CA GLY A 490 -7.38 -17.39 -26.05
C GLY A 490 -7.68 -18.79 -26.54
N LYS A 491 -6.89 -19.79 -26.14
CA LYS A 491 -7.12 -21.21 -26.42
C LYS A 491 -7.92 -21.82 -25.29
N GLU A 492 -8.76 -22.79 -25.60
CA GLU A 492 -9.43 -23.58 -24.57
C GLU A 492 -8.36 -24.21 -23.66
N THR A 493 -8.56 -24.06 -22.35
CA THR A 493 -7.75 -24.74 -21.35
C THR A 493 -8.01 -26.24 -21.45
N PRO A 494 -6.98 -27.07 -21.58
CA PRO A 494 -7.10 -28.48 -21.75
C PRO A 494 -7.77 -29.20 -20.57
#